data_53602dc2d492f73f77ccec49c8f29aec
#
_entry.id   53602dc2d492f73f77ccec49c8f29aec
#
_cell.length_a   1.000
_cell.length_b   1.000
_cell.length_c   1.000
_cell.angle_alpha   90.00
_cell.angle_beta   90.00
_cell.angle_gamma   90.00
#
_symmetry.space_group_name_H-M   'P 1'
#
loop_
_entity.id
_entity.type
_entity.pdbx_description
1 polymer ?
#
loop_
_entity_poly.entity_id
_entity_poly.type
_entity_poly.pdbx_seq_one_letter_code
_entity_poly.pdbx_strand_id
1 'polypeptide(L)'
;MTEQKFNIQNVEQINADLDELKELIDTIADLFCRIISPIEGDAFSKLNTSEINLCVYELCRDKGKVLSLIDVIRAMLVKNYSNLGNEVNNYYEDMSNDKKDK
;
A
#
# COMPACT_ATOMS: atom_id res chain seq x y z
N MET A 1 -22.02 3.17 33.44
CA MET A 1 -20.68 3.18 32.84
C MET A 1 -20.81 3.20 31.33
N THR A 2 -20.10 4.11 30.70
CA THR A 2 -20.07 4.19 29.24
C THR A 2 -19.05 3.17 28.71
N GLU A 3 -19.47 2.34 27.78
CA GLU A 3 -18.59 1.35 27.18
C GLU A 3 -17.54 2.06 26.33
N GLN A 4 -16.28 1.64 26.47
CA GLN A 4 -15.19 2.19 25.72
C GLN A 4 -15.25 1.70 24.27
N LYS A 5 -15.22 2.63 23.32
CA LYS A 5 -15.30 2.34 21.87
C LYS A 5 -13.94 2.17 21.25
N PHE A 6 -12.92 2.90 21.72
CA PHE A 6 -11.58 2.81 21.19
C PHE A 6 -10.99 1.44 21.50
N ASN A 7 -10.40 0.81 20.48
CA ASN A 7 -9.81 -0.50 20.60
C ASN A 7 -8.39 -0.48 20.04
N ILE A 8 -7.42 -0.60 20.94
CA ILE A 8 -6.00 -0.58 20.57
C ILE A 8 -5.64 -1.75 19.64
N GLN A 9 -6.34 -2.87 19.77
CA GLN A 9 -6.10 -4.03 18.91
C GLN A 9 -6.39 -3.71 17.44
N ASN A 10 -7.39 -2.87 17.17
CA ASN A 10 -7.67 -2.41 15.82
C ASN A 10 -6.54 -1.53 15.28
N VAL A 11 -5.94 -0.70 16.12
CA VAL A 11 -4.79 0.12 15.75
C VAL A 11 -3.58 -0.77 15.47
N GLU A 12 -3.36 -1.79 16.28
CA GLU A 12 -2.28 -2.76 16.07
C GLU A 12 -2.45 -3.51 14.75
N GLN A 13 -3.70 -3.87 14.39
CA GLN A 13 -3.99 -4.51 13.12
C GLN A 13 -3.69 -3.58 11.93
N ILE A 14 -4.05 -2.31 12.07
CA ILE A 14 -3.74 -1.29 11.07
C ILE A 14 -2.23 -1.20 10.88
N ASN A 15 -1.48 -1.19 11.98
CA ASN A 15 -0.02 -1.12 11.93
C ASN A 15 0.58 -2.34 11.22
N ALA A 16 0.06 -3.54 11.51
CA ALA A 16 0.49 -4.76 10.82
C ALA A 16 0.18 -4.71 9.33
N ASP A 17 -0.99 -4.20 8.96
CA ASP A 17 -1.37 -4.04 7.56
C ASP A 17 -0.46 -3.04 6.83
N LEU A 18 -0.01 -1.98 7.52
CA LEU A 18 0.92 -1.01 6.94
C LEU A 18 2.27 -1.63 6.64
N ASP A 19 2.77 -2.53 7.52
CA ASP A 19 4.00 -3.28 7.26
C ASP A 19 3.84 -4.17 6.02
N GLU A 20 2.71 -4.85 5.89
CA GLU A 20 2.42 -5.66 4.72
C GLU A 20 2.32 -4.83 3.44
N LEU A 21 1.70 -3.64 3.54
CA LEU A 21 1.63 -2.69 2.41
C LEU A 21 3.02 -2.28 1.95
N LYS A 22 3.92 -2.03 2.89
CA LYS A 22 5.30 -1.68 2.57
C LYS A 22 5.97 -2.80 1.78
N GLU A 23 5.80 -4.05 2.21
CA GLU A 23 6.36 -5.20 1.51
C GLU A 23 5.79 -5.36 0.10
N LEU A 24 4.49 -5.12 -0.07
CA LEU A 24 3.85 -5.18 -1.39
C LEU A 24 4.37 -4.08 -2.32
N ILE A 25 4.58 -2.88 -1.79
CA ILE A 25 5.17 -1.77 -2.56
C ILE A 25 6.60 -2.10 -2.97
N ASP A 26 7.39 -2.66 -2.06
CA ASP A 26 8.76 -3.10 -2.36
C ASP A 26 8.77 -4.15 -3.47
N THR A 27 7.81 -5.09 -3.45
CA THR A 27 7.67 -6.10 -4.50
C THR A 27 7.37 -5.47 -5.86
N ILE A 28 6.47 -4.47 -5.90
CA ILE A 28 6.17 -3.74 -7.14
C ILE A 28 7.41 -3.01 -7.65
N ALA A 29 8.16 -2.37 -6.75
CA ALA A 29 9.39 -1.67 -7.12
C ALA A 29 10.39 -2.64 -7.74
N ASP A 30 10.56 -3.84 -7.17
CA ASP A 30 11.46 -4.86 -7.69
C ASP A 30 11.02 -5.34 -9.08
N LEU A 31 9.72 -5.56 -9.26
CA LEU A 31 9.17 -5.96 -10.57
C LEU A 31 9.39 -4.86 -11.61
N PHE A 32 9.16 -3.61 -11.23
CA PHE A 32 9.37 -2.47 -12.13
C PHE A 32 10.85 -2.36 -12.53
N CYS A 33 11.76 -2.49 -11.56
CA CYS A 33 13.21 -2.47 -11.85
C CYS A 33 13.60 -3.57 -12.82
N ARG A 34 13.01 -4.76 -12.71
CA ARG A 34 13.24 -5.86 -13.64
C ARG A 34 12.75 -5.52 -15.05
N ILE A 35 11.57 -4.90 -15.14
CA ILE A 35 10.98 -4.51 -16.42
C ILE A 35 11.87 -3.51 -17.16
N ILE A 36 12.40 -2.51 -16.45
CA ILE A 36 13.20 -1.44 -17.07
C ILE A 36 14.68 -1.75 -17.14
N SER A 37 15.14 -2.85 -16.54
CA SER A 37 16.56 -3.23 -16.51
C SER A 37 17.24 -3.15 -17.88
N PRO A 38 16.61 -3.60 -19.00
CA PRO A 38 17.27 -3.54 -20.31
C PRO A 38 17.55 -2.11 -20.81
N ILE A 39 16.84 -1.10 -20.28
CA ILE A 39 16.95 0.29 -20.73
C ILE A 39 17.47 1.22 -19.64
N GLU A 40 17.81 0.68 -18.46
CA GLU A 40 18.26 1.47 -17.32
C GLU A 40 19.57 2.18 -17.64
N GLY A 41 19.59 3.48 -17.36
CA GLY A 41 20.79 4.31 -17.54
C GLY A 41 21.00 4.87 -18.93
N ASP A 42 20.20 4.46 -19.93
CA ASP A 42 20.36 4.90 -21.31
C ASP A 42 19.30 5.93 -21.70
N ALA A 43 19.71 6.94 -22.48
CA ALA A 43 18.75 7.84 -23.10
C ALA A 43 17.96 7.09 -24.18
N PHE A 44 16.69 7.44 -24.35
CA PHE A 44 15.81 6.79 -25.33
C PHE A 44 16.43 6.73 -26.72
N SER A 45 17.10 7.81 -27.14
CA SER A 45 17.74 7.90 -28.46
C SER A 45 18.89 6.93 -28.66
N LYS A 46 19.44 6.36 -27.59
CA LYS A 46 20.56 5.40 -27.63
C LYS A 46 20.10 3.95 -27.51
N LEU A 47 18.82 3.71 -27.28
CA LEU A 47 18.29 2.36 -27.14
C LEU A 47 18.20 1.68 -28.51
N ASN A 48 18.57 0.41 -28.57
CA ASN A 48 18.38 -0.38 -29.78
C ASN A 48 17.07 -1.15 -29.71
N THR A 49 16.65 -1.72 -30.85
CA THR A 49 15.39 -2.44 -30.97
C THR A 49 15.35 -3.66 -30.03
N SER A 50 16.48 -4.35 -29.85
CA SER A 50 16.54 -5.52 -28.98
C SER A 50 16.27 -5.15 -27.51
N GLU A 51 16.85 -4.03 -27.05
CA GLU A 51 16.65 -3.54 -25.69
C GLU A 51 15.19 -3.15 -25.46
N ILE A 52 14.60 -2.44 -26.42
CA ILE A 52 13.19 -2.02 -26.36
C ILE A 52 12.29 -3.25 -26.35
N ASN A 53 12.53 -4.21 -27.23
CA ASN A 53 11.72 -5.44 -27.31
C ASN A 53 11.81 -6.25 -26.02
N LEU A 54 13.00 -6.33 -25.42
CA LEU A 54 13.17 -7.06 -24.15
C LEU A 54 12.40 -6.37 -23.02
N CYS A 55 12.44 -5.04 -22.96
CA CYS A 55 11.68 -4.28 -21.99
C CYS A 55 10.17 -4.51 -22.16
N VAL A 56 9.66 -4.47 -23.38
CA VAL A 56 8.25 -4.74 -23.68
C VAL A 56 7.87 -6.17 -23.31
N TYR A 57 8.75 -7.14 -23.60
CA TYR A 57 8.52 -8.53 -23.22
C TYR A 57 8.37 -8.68 -21.70
N GLU A 58 9.29 -8.09 -20.94
CA GLU A 58 9.23 -8.12 -19.47
C GLU A 58 7.96 -7.45 -18.95
N LEU A 59 7.57 -6.32 -19.54
CA LEU A 59 6.34 -5.63 -19.18
C LEU A 59 5.11 -6.52 -19.45
N CYS A 60 5.04 -7.12 -20.61
CA CYS A 60 3.93 -8.00 -20.98
C CYS A 60 3.81 -9.21 -20.06
N ARG A 61 4.97 -9.76 -19.64
CA ARG A 61 5.00 -10.90 -18.73
C ARG A 61 4.51 -10.52 -17.33
N ASP A 62 4.94 -9.37 -16.82
CA ASP A 62 4.73 -9.00 -15.42
C ASP A 62 3.55 -8.05 -15.18
N LYS A 63 2.95 -7.48 -16.25
CA LYS A 63 1.90 -6.46 -16.10
C LYS A 63 0.73 -6.92 -15.25
N GLY A 64 0.31 -8.16 -15.39
CA GLY A 64 -0.81 -8.70 -14.62
C GLY A 64 -0.51 -8.77 -13.14
N LYS A 65 0.71 -9.17 -12.78
CA LYS A 65 1.16 -9.22 -11.40
C LYS A 65 1.21 -7.82 -10.79
N VAL A 66 1.76 -6.85 -11.52
CA VAL A 66 1.87 -5.47 -11.07
C VAL A 66 0.47 -4.88 -10.82
N LEU A 67 -0.45 -5.05 -11.77
CA LEU A 67 -1.82 -4.54 -11.64
C LEU A 67 -2.56 -5.20 -10.48
N SER A 68 -2.40 -6.51 -10.30
CA SER A 68 -3.02 -7.23 -9.18
C SER A 68 -2.49 -6.75 -7.84
N LEU A 69 -1.19 -6.51 -7.73
CA LEU A 69 -0.58 -5.99 -6.50
C LEU A 69 -1.07 -4.56 -6.21
N ILE A 70 -1.19 -3.73 -7.23
CA ILE A 70 -1.74 -2.37 -7.06
C ILE A 70 -3.18 -2.44 -6.55
N ASP A 71 -4.00 -3.34 -7.07
CA ASP A 71 -5.39 -3.50 -6.62
C ASP A 71 -5.45 -3.94 -5.15
N VAL A 72 -4.60 -4.87 -4.73
CA VAL A 72 -4.52 -5.31 -3.33
C VAL A 72 -4.09 -4.15 -2.44
N ILE A 73 -3.06 -3.41 -2.83
CA ILE A 73 -2.58 -2.25 -2.07
C ILE A 73 -3.68 -1.22 -1.92
N ARG A 74 -4.40 -0.92 -3.00
CA ARG A 74 -5.50 0.05 -2.97
C ARG A 74 -6.59 -0.37 -2.00
N ALA A 75 -7.00 -1.63 -2.06
CA ALA A 75 -8.03 -2.17 -1.17
C ALA A 75 -7.60 -2.09 0.30
N MET A 76 -6.36 -2.45 0.60
CA MET A 76 -5.81 -2.37 1.95
C MET A 76 -5.72 -0.94 2.45
N LEU A 77 -5.33 0.00 1.60
CA LEU A 77 -5.26 1.42 1.96
C LEU A 77 -6.64 1.97 2.31
N VAL A 78 -7.66 1.66 1.49
CA VAL A 78 -9.03 2.11 1.75
C VAL A 78 -9.55 1.55 3.07
N LYS A 79 -9.35 0.25 3.29
CA LYS A 79 -9.76 -0.41 4.53
C LYS A 79 -9.10 0.22 5.76
N ASN A 80 -7.78 0.39 5.71
CA ASN A 80 -7.02 0.90 6.85
C ASN A 80 -7.28 2.38 7.10
N TYR A 81 -7.47 3.16 6.05
CA TYR A 81 -7.84 4.56 6.18
C TYR A 81 -9.18 4.69 6.92
N SER A 82 -10.17 3.89 6.52
CA SER A 82 -11.49 3.89 7.16
C SER A 82 -11.40 3.45 8.63
N ASN A 83 -10.69 2.35 8.89
CA ASN A 83 -10.55 1.80 10.23
C ASN A 83 -9.82 2.76 11.16
N LEU A 84 -8.77 3.41 10.68
CA LEU A 84 -8.03 4.40 11.46
C LEU A 84 -8.91 5.60 11.81
N GLY A 85 -9.67 6.11 10.83
CA GLY A 85 -10.59 7.21 11.07
C GLY A 85 -11.63 6.87 12.12
N ASN A 86 -12.17 5.65 12.07
CA ASN A 86 -13.14 5.17 13.07
C ASN A 86 -12.51 5.12 14.47
N GLU A 87 -11.28 4.62 14.58
CA GLU A 87 -10.61 4.53 15.88
C GLU A 87 -10.23 5.90 16.43
N VAL A 88 -9.85 6.84 15.58
CA VAL A 88 -9.59 8.22 15.99
C VAL A 88 -10.89 8.84 16.55
N ASN A 89 -12.01 8.66 15.87
CA ASN A 89 -13.32 9.16 16.34
C ASN A 89 -13.72 8.48 17.65
N ASN A 90 -13.51 7.18 17.76
CA ASN A 90 -13.82 6.43 18.98
C ASN A 90 -13.01 6.95 20.17
N TYR A 91 -11.73 7.25 19.94
CA TYR A 91 -10.86 7.80 20.98
C TYR A 91 -11.40 9.15 21.49
N TYR A 92 -11.78 10.04 20.58
CA TYR A 92 -12.34 11.34 20.98
C TYR A 92 -13.69 11.20 21.66
N GLU A 93 -14.55 10.29 21.22
CA GLU A 93 -15.83 10.03 21.89
C GLU A 93 -15.61 9.49 23.31
N ASP A 94 -14.69 8.58 23.51
CA ASP A 94 -14.36 8.04 24.81
C ASP A 94 -13.84 9.14 25.76
N MET A 95 -12.98 10.01 25.26
CA MET A 95 -12.49 11.15 26.04
C MET A 95 -13.62 12.10 26.44
N SER A 96 -14.54 12.38 25.52
CA SER A 96 -15.69 13.24 25.79
C SER A 96 -16.62 12.62 26.83
N ASN A 97 -16.85 11.32 26.74
CA ASN A 97 -17.69 10.60 27.70
C ASN A 97 -17.06 10.58 29.10
N ASP A 98 -15.75 10.38 29.19
CA ASP A 98 -15.02 10.44 30.46
C ASP A 98 -15.17 11.82 31.13
N LYS A 99 -15.13 12.91 30.36
CA LYS A 99 -15.34 14.26 30.88
C LYS A 99 -16.75 14.46 31.37
N LYS A 100 -17.73 13.86 30.69
CA LYS A 100 -19.16 13.99 31.10
C LYS A 100 -19.45 13.20 32.38
N ASP A 101 -18.76 12.08 32.58
CA ASP A 101 -18.95 11.22 33.74
C ASP A 101 -18.32 11.79 35.01
N LYS A 102 -17.52 12.84 34.87
CA LYS A 102 -16.97 13.59 36.01
C LYS A 102 -17.85 14.76 36.36
#